data_4b593ae9d1a6437f1882ad903337ffc7
#
_entry.id   4b593ae9d1a6437f1882ad903337ffc7
#
_cell.length_a   1.000
_cell.length_b   1.000
_cell.length_c   1.000
_cell.angle_alpha   90.00
_cell.angle_beta   90.00
_cell.angle_gamma   90.00
#
_symmetry.space_group_name_H-M   'P 1'
#
loop_
_entity.id
_entity.type
_entity.pdbx_description
1 polymer ?
#
loop_
_entity_poly.entity_id
_entity_poly.type
_entity_poly.pdbx_seq_one_letter_code
_entity_poly.pdbx_strand_id
1 'polypeptide(L)'
;MKYLFRTPTGNFVEAVYIPDEDRATLCVSSQVGCKMNCKFCMTGKQGFTANLTANQILNQIYSIPERDTLTNLVFMGMGEPFDNLDEVLKVLEILTSDYGYHWSPKRITVSSVGLKKGLERFLNESDCHLAISMHTPFPSQRKELMPAERAFSITCLLYTSDAADDSLRV
;
A
#
# COMPACT_ATOMS: atom_id res chain seq x y z
N MET A 1 -1.20 15.98 9.14
CA MET A 1 -0.90 15.63 10.55
C MET A 1 -0.38 14.22 10.60
N LYS A 2 0.52 13.88 11.53
CA LYS A 2 1.11 12.53 11.67
C LYS A 2 0.64 11.90 12.98
N TYR A 3 0.17 10.68 12.88
CA TYR A 3 -0.29 9.86 14.01
C TYR A 3 0.67 8.71 14.26
N LEU A 4 0.87 8.37 15.52
CA LEU A 4 1.67 7.23 15.94
C LEU A 4 0.78 6.24 16.69
N PHE A 5 0.70 5.03 16.19
CA PHE A 5 -0.11 3.96 16.77
C PHE A 5 0.79 2.90 17.41
N ARG A 6 0.48 2.56 18.65
CA ARG A 6 1.13 1.45 19.35
C ARG A 6 0.41 0.15 19.04
N THR A 7 1.16 -0.84 18.57
CA THR A 7 0.62 -2.20 18.37
C THR A 7 0.51 -2.94 19.72
N PRO A 8 -0.30 -4.01 19.82
CA PRO A 8 -0.39 -4.84 21.03
C PRO A 8 0.96 -5.44 21.44
N THR A 9 1.87 -5.65 20.49
CA THR A 9 3.23 -6.16 20.73
C THR A 9 4.22 -5.08 21.17
N GLY A 10 3.76 -3.83 21.35
CA GLY A 10 4.59 -2.71 21.80
C GLY A 10 5.37 -1.98 20.72
N ASN A 11 5.24 -2.40 19.47
CA ASN A 11 5.83 -1.70 18.32
C ASN A 11 4.99 -0.47 17.92
N PHE A 12 5.55 0.37 17.05
CA PHE A 12 4.88 1.57 16.58
C PHE A 12 4.78 1.59 15.06
N VAL A 13 3.66 2.10 14.56
CA VAL A 13 3.44 2.42 13.14
C VAL A 13 2.88 3.82 13.00
N GLU A 14 3.12 4.42 11.85
CA GLU A 14 2.71 5.78 11.55
C GLU A 14 1.58 5.80 10.53
N ALA A 15 0.64 6.72 10.71
CA ALA A 15 -0.27 7.14 9.65
C ALA A 15 -0.20 8.65 9.47
N VAL A 16 -0.47 9.13 8.26
CA VAL A 16 -0.40 10.56 7.95
C VAL A 16 -1.72 11.03 7.37
N TYR A 17 -2.37 11.95 8.06
CA TYR A 17 -3.54 12.67 7.57
C TYR A 17 -3.09 13.89 6.75
N ILE A 18 -3.54 13.96 5.51
CA ILE A 18 -3.18 14.97 4.52
C ILE A 18 -4.47 15.65 4.07
N PRO A 19 -4.84 16.79 4.68
CA PRO A 19 -5.95 17.61 4.20
C PRO A 19 -5.54 18.41 2.96
N ASP A 20 -6.48 18.58 2.06
CA ASP A 20 -6.43 19.46 0.90
C ASP A 20 -7.80 20.15 0.76
N GLU A 21 -7.98 21.10 -0.15
CA GLU A 21 -9.21 21.90 -0.28
C GLU A 21 -10.49 21.04 -0.32
N ASP A 22 -10.55 20.10 -1.28
CA ASP A 22 -11.70 19.20 -1.47
C ASP A 22 -11.38 17.74 -1.14
N ARG A 23 -10.21 17.46 -0.56
CA ARG A 23 -9.72 16.11 -0.33
C ARG A 23 -9.10 15.95 1.05
N ALA A 24 -9.46 14.86 1.72
CA ALA A 24 -8.81 14.43 2.95
C ALA A 24 -8.29 13.01 2.76
N THR A 25 -6.97 12.86 2.65
CA THR A 25 -6.31 11.57 2.41
C THR A 25 -5.66 11.06 3.68
N LEU A 26 -5.89 9.80 4.02
CA LEU A 26 -5.12 9.12 5.06
C LEU A 26 -4.11 8.16 4.40
N CYS A 27 -2.84 8.34 4.74
CA CYS A 27 -1.77 7.41 4.39
C CYS A 27 -1.58 6.41 5.54
N VAL A 28 -1.81 5.12 5.29
CA VAL A 28 -1.75 4.05 6.30
C VAL A 28 -0.56 3.13 6.09
N SER A 29 -0.12 2.50 7.18
CA SER A 29 0.94 1.50 7.22
C SER A 29 0.35 0.08 7.12
N SER A 30 1.06 -0.83 6.43
CA SER A 30 0.71 -2.25 6.32
C SER A 30 1.61 -3.18 7.13
N GLN A 31 2.77 -2.70 7.57
CA GLN A 31 3.76 -3.49 8.33
C GLN A 31 4.44 -2.61 9.39
N VAL A 32 5.05 -3.26 10.38
CA VAL A 32 6.04 -2.66 11.28
C VAL A 32 7.41 -2.85 10.63
N GLY A 33 7.95 -1.77 10.06
CA GLY A 33 9.15 -1.84 9.23
C GLY A 33 8.89 -2.39 7.84
N CYS A 34 9.95 -2.73 7.07
CA CYS A 34 9.84 -3.21 5.69
C CYS A 34 11.05 -4.06 5.29
N LYS A 35 10.81 -5.19 4.59
CA LYS A 35 11.87 -6.08 4.09
C LYS A 35 12.55 -5.56 2.82
N MET A 36 11.94 -4.62 2.11
CA MET A 36 12.38 -4.24 0.75
C MET A 36 13.71 -3.50 0.73
N ASN A 37 14.13 -2.91 1.84
CA ASN A 37 15.43 -2.25 2.02
C ASN A 37 15.78 -1.25 0.90
N CYS A 38 14.81 -0.48 0.43
CA CYS A 38 15.05 0.57 -0.54
C CYS A 38 15.98 1.64 0.03
N LYS A 39 17.00 2.07 -0.72
CA LYS A 39 18.06 2.96 -0.22
C LYS A 39 17.57 4.32 0.27
N PHE A 40 16.50 4.84 -0.30
CA PHE A 40 15.89 6.13 0.04
C PHE A 40 14.85 6.05 1.17
N CYS A 41 14.47 4.84 1.60
CA CYS A 41 13.35 4.62 2.52
C CYS A 41 13.82 4.39 3.95
N MET A 42 13.42 5.26 4.89
CA MET A 42 13.77 5.10 6.30
C MET A 42 13.13 3.86 6.93
N THR A 43 11.89 3.53 6.54
CA THR A 43 11.22 2.30 6.99
C THR A 43 11.99 1.04 6.58
N GLY A 44 12.56 1.01 5.37
CA GLY A 44 13.40 -0.09 4.92
C GLY A 44 14.70 -0.21 5.73
N LYS A 45 15.29 0.91 6.17
CA LYS A 45 16.49 0.92 7.02
C LYS A 45 16.21 0.45 8.45
N GLN A 46 14.99 0.59 8.95
CA GLN A 46 14.59 0.07 10.26
C GLN A 46 14.51 -1.47 10.28
N GLY A 47 14.46 -2.10 9.09
CA GLY A 47 14.21 -3.52 8.95
C GLY A 47 12.73 -3.88 9.12
N PHE A 48 12.44 -5.18 9.06
CA PHE A 48 11.09 -5.72 9.20
C PHE A 48 10.91 -6.35 10.58
N THR A 49 9.79 -6.04 11.23
CA THR A 49 9.44 -6.63 12.53
C THR A 49 8.20 -7.52 12.42
N ALA A 50 7.10 -7.02 11.84
CA ALA A 50 5.85 -7.77 11.77
C ALA A 50 4.91 -7.25 10.67
N ASN A 51 4.04 -8.13 10.18
CA ASN A 51 2.85 -7.73 9.42
C ASN A 51 1.79 -7.16 10.37
N LEU A 52 1.07 -6.15 9.91
CA LEU A 52 -0.15 -5.70 10.59
C LEU A 52 -1.33 -6.59 10.18
N THR A 53 -2.18 -6.91 11.13
CA THR A 53 -3.47 -7.53 10.84
C THR A 53 -4.43 -6.52 10.22
N ALA A 54 -5.48 -7.01 9.55
CA ALA A 54 -6.53 -6.15 8.99
C ALA A 54 -7.11 -5.20 10.05
N ASN A 55 -7.35 -5.70 11.26
CA ASN A 55 -7.84 -4.86 12.37
C ASN A 55 -6.85 -3.74 12.76
N GLN A 56 -5.55 -4.02 12.76
CA GLN A 56 -4.53 -3.02 13.07
C GLN A 56 -4.41 -1.96 11.96
N ILE A 57 -4.63 -2.35 10.71
CA ILE A 57 -4.67 -1.41 9.58
C ILE A 57 -5.93 -0.55 9.67
N LEU A 58 -7.11 -1.16 9.85
CA LEU A 58 -8.38 -0.46 10.02
C LEU A 58 -8.37 0.49 11.23
N ASN A 59 -7.72 0.09 12.33
CA ASN A 59 -7.61 0.93 13.52
C ASN A 59 -6.89 2.26 13.25
N GLN A 60 -5.99 2.34 12.27
CA GLN A 60 -5.36 3.60 11.86
C GLN A 60 -6.40 4.57 11.25
N ILE A 61 -7.45 4.04 10.62
CA ILE A 61 -8.54 4.84 10.03
C ILE A 61 -9.51 5.28 11.14
N TYR A 62 -9.89 4.35 12.01
CA TYR A 62 -10.92 4.59 13.04
C TYR A 62 -10.50 5.50 14.15
N SER A 63 -9.22 5.45 14.53
CA SER A 63 -8.74 6.10 15.75
C SER A 63 -8.35 7.55 15.55
N ILE A 64 -8.37 8.07 14.31
CA ILE A 64 -8.11 9.49 14.08
C ILE A 64 -9.39 10.32 14.24
N PRO A 65 -9.29 11.53 14.81
CA PRO A 65 -10.44 12.42 14.96
C PRO A 65 -11.12 12.79 13.66
N GLU A 66 -10.34 12.87 12.57
CA GLU A 66 -10.79 13.31 11.24
C GLU A 66 -11.38 12.18 10.38
N ARG A 67 -11.60 10.99 10.92
CA ARG A 67 -12.08 9.80 10.18
C ARG A 67 -13.32 10.08 9.32
N ASP A 68 -14.25 10.88 9.82
CA ASP A 68 -15.52 11.17 9.15
C ASP A 68 -15.37 12.14 7.97
N THR A 69 -14.23 12.83 7.88
CA THR A 69 -13.89 13.74 6.78
C THR A 69 -13.08 13.07 5.67
N LEU A 70 -12.64 11.83 5.88
CA LEU A 70 -11.79 11.13 4.92
C LEU A 70 -12.48 10.92 3.58
N THR A 71 -11.82 11.35 2.52
CA THR A 71 -12.26 11.12 1.13
C THR A 71 -11.45 10.04 0.44
N ASN A 72 -10.17 9.86 0.81
CA ASN A 72 -9.24 8.95 0.17
C ASN A 72 -8.37 8.19 1.17
N LEU A 73 -7.94 6.99 0.78
CA LEU A 73 -6.99 6.18 1.52
C LEU A 73 -5.83 5.78 0.61
N VAL A 74 -4.59 5.86 1.11
CA VAL A 74 -3.43 5.39 0.38
C VAL A 74 -2.56 4.48 1.26
N PHE A 75 -2.17 3.32 0.74
CA PHE A 75 -1.23 2.40 1.37
C PHE A 75 0.18 2.78 0.95
N MET A 76 0.68 3.90 1.48
CA MET A 76 2.00 4.48 1.20
C MET A 76 2.78 4.79 2.49
N GLY A 77 2.36 4.23 3.61
CA GLY A 77 3.04 4.34 4.90
C GLY A 77 4.15 3.30 5.07
N MET A 78 4.30 2.76 6.28
CA MET A 78 5.31 1.76 6.57
C MET A 78 4.91 0.39 6.00
N GLY A 79 5.89 -0.30 5.38
CA GLY A 79 5.73 -1.65 4.85
C GLY A 79 5.57 -1.72 3.34
N GLU A 80 5.59 -2.94 2.82
CA GLU A 80 5.23 -3.29 1.46
C GLU A 80 3.86 -3.99 1.48
N PRO A 81 2.80 -3.37 0.94
CA PRO A 81 1.47 -3.96 1.00
C PRO A 81 1.37 -5.35 0.36
N PHE A 82 2.13 -5.61 -0.71
CA PHE A 82 2.10 -6.91 -1.37
C PHE A 82 2.87 -8.02 -0.64
N ASP A 83 3.72 -7.67 0.34
CA ASP A 83 4.31 -8.64 1.28
C ASP A 83 3.35 -8.99 2.45
N ASN A 84 2.26 -8.22 2.59
CA ASN A 84 1.17 -8.45 3.56
C ASN A 84 -0.21 -8.47 2.86
N LEU A 85 -0.28 -9.00 1.66
CA LEU A 85 -1.43 -8.84 0.76
C LEU A 85 -2.73 -9.42 1.32
N ASP A 86 -2.68 -10.57 2.01
CA ASP A 86 -3.88 -11.20 2.57
C ASP A 86 -4.62 -10.27 3.55
N GLU A 87 -3.88 -9.59 4.42
CA GLU A 87 -4.49 -8.66 5.37
C GLU A 87 -4.91 -7.34 4.67
N VAL A 88 -4.15 -6.89 3.67
CA VAL A 88 -4.52 -5.72 2.86
C VAL A 88 -5.81 -5.99 2.09
N LEU A 89 -5.94 -7.12 1.39
CA LEU A 89 -7.17 -7.46 0.66
C LEU A 89 -8.39 -7.54 1.58
N LYS A 90 -8.27 -8.10 2.78
CA LYS A 90 -9.37 -8.08 3.79
C LYS A 90 -9.77 -6.65 4.15
N VAL A 91 -8.81 -5.73 4.31
CA VAL A 91 -9.11 -4.32 4.57
C VAL A 91 -9.84 -3.70 3.40
N LEU A 92 -9.38 -3.95 2.16
CA LEU A 92 -10.04 -3.43 0.96
C LEU A 92 -11.47 -3.94 0.83
N GLU A 93 -11.69 -5.24 1.06
CA GLU A 93 -13.01 -5.86 1.07
C GLU A 93 -13.94 -5.19 2.10
N ILE A 94 -13.50 -5.02 3.35
CA ILE A 94 -14.27 -4.38 4.41
C ILE A 94 -14.60 -2.91 4.05
N LEU A 95 -13.65 -2.20 3.45
CA LEU A 95 -13.86 -0.79 3.08
C LEU A 95 -14.80 -0.62 1.90
N THR A 96 -14.81 -1.56 0.94
CA THR A 96 -15.55 -1.39 -0.32
C THR A 96 -16.88 -2.15 -0.38
N SER A 97 -17.06 -3.18 0.45
CA SER A 97 -18.27 -4.00 0.44
C SER A 97 -19.50 -3.27 1.01
N ASP A 98 -20.68 -3.72 0.59
CA ASP A 98 -21.98 -3.19 1.03
C ASP A 98 -22.24 -3.43 2.53
N TYR A 99 -21.69 -4.53 3.08
CA TYR A 99 -21.78 -4.83 4.51
C TYR A 99 -20.73 -4.11 5.36
N GLY A 100 -19.77 -3.44 4.72
CA GLY A 100 -18.70 -2.68 5.37
C GLY A 100 -18.94 -1.17 5.30
N TYR A 101 -17.94 -0.45 4.77
CA TYR A 101 -17.98 1.04 4.69
C TYR A 101 -18.57 1.57 3.41
N HIS A 102 -18.79 0.73 2.43
CA HIS A 102 -19.34 1.09 1.13
C HIS A 102 -18.56 2.21 0.42
N TRP A 103 -17.24 2.23 0.60
CA TRP A 103 -16.38 3.18 -0.10
C TRP A 103 -16.21 2.77 -1.56
N SER A 104 -16.20 3.75 -2.46
CA SER A 104 -15.80 3.48 -3.84
C SER A 104 -14.34 2.99 -3.89
N PRO A 105 -14.03 1.88 -4.60
CA PRO A 105 -12.65 1.41 -4.78
C PRO A 105 -11.72 2.49 -5.34
N LYS A 106 -12.25 3.42 -6.15
CA LYS A 106 -11.51 4.57 -6.71
C LYS A 106 -11.00 5.57 -5.67
N ARG A 107 -11.47 5.48 -4.44
CA ARG A 107 -10.97 6.30 -3.31
C ARG A 107 -9.76 5.69 -2.62
N ILE A 108 -9.36 4.48 -2.99
CA ILE A 108 -8.30 3.72 -2.35
C ILE A 108 -7.19 3.43 -3.34
N THR A 109 -5.95 3.75 -2.97
CA THR A 109 -4.76 3.43 -3.76
C THR A 109 -3.79 2.57 -2.96
N VAL A 110 -3.40 1.44 -3.52
CA VAL A 110 -2.36 0.58 -2.94
C VAL A 110 -1.08 0.77 -3.74
N SER A 111 0.01 1.15 -3.05
CA SER A 111 1.32 1.32 -3.67
C SER A 111 2.21 0.12 -3.38
N SER A 112 2.93 -0.36 -4.39
CA SER A 112 3.85 -1.48 -4.26
C SER A 112 5.15 -1.25 -5.04
N VAL A 113 6.22 -1.91 -4.60
CA VAL A 113 7.46 -2.05 -5.38
C VAL A 113 7.30 -3.02 -6.56
N GLY A 114 6.16 -3.71 -6.67
CA GLY A 114 5.84 -4.64 -7.76
C GLY A 114 6.29 -6.07 -7.49
N LEU A 115 5.91 -6.65 -6.36
CA LEU A 115 6.11 -8.08 -6.11
C LEU A 115 5.16 -8.89 -7.01
N LYS A 116 5.70 -9.73 -7.93
CA LYS A 116 4.95 -10.41 -8.98
C LYS A 116 3.69 -11.11 -8.47
N LYS A 117 3.82 -12.02 -7.50
CA LYS A 117 2.67 -12.77 -6.97
C LYS A 117 1.61 -11.86 -6.34
N GLY A 118 2.05 -10.80 -5.67
CA GLY A 118 1.14 -9.81 -5.09
C GLY A 118 0.43 -8.99 -6.15
N LEU A 119 1.15 -8.61 -7.22
CA LEU A 119 0.59 -7.87 -8.34
C LEU A 119 -0.52 -8.65 -9.05
N GLU A 120 -0.23 -9.90 -9.45
CA GLU A 120 -1.19 -10.77 -10.13
C GLU A 120 -2.47 -10.98 -9.29
N ARG A 121 -2.31 -11.22 -7.99
CA ARG A 121 -3.45 -11.38 -7.08
C ARG A 121 -4.24 -10.08 -6.91
N PHE A 122 -3.56 -8.97 -6.68
CA PHE A 122 -4.22 -7.67 -6.49
C PHE A 122 -5.06 -7.27 -7.70
N LEU A 123 -4.54 -7.46 -8.92
CA LEU A 123 -5.26 -7.15 -10.16
C LEU A 123 -6.50 -8.05 -10.38
N ASN A 124 -6.49 -9.27 -9.85
CA ASN A 124 -7.62 -10.19 -9.96
C ASN A 124 -8.62 -10.09 -8.81
N GLU A 125 -8.20 -9.62 -7.63
CA GLU A 125 -8.98 -9.68 -6.40
C GLU A 125 -9.42 -8.28 -5.89
N SER A 126 -9.05 -7.19 -6.59
CA SER A 126 -9.37 -5.83 -6.14
C SER A 126 -9.61 -4.86 -7.29
N ASP A 127 -10.63 -4.02 -7.15
CA ASP A 127 -10.93 -2.89 -8.06
C ASP A 127 -10.30 -1.56 -7.61
N CYS A 128 -9.49 -1.59 -6.56
CA CYS A 128 -8.81 -0.41 -6.05
C CYS A 128 -7.65 0.02 -6.98
N HIS A 129 -7.28 1.30 -6.91
CA HIS A 129 -6.17 1.81 -7.69
C HIS A 129 -4.84 1.21 -7.26
N LEU A 130 -4.01 0.88 -8.25
CA LEU A 130 -2.63 0.45 -8.08
C LEU A 130 -1.67 1.59 -8.41
N ALA A 131 -0.68 1.80 -7.53
CA ALA A 131 0.47 2.66 -7.81
C ALA A 131 1.76 1.84 -7.75
N ILE A 132 2.61 1.95 -8.75
CA ILE A 132 3.89 1.24 -8.78
C ILE A 132 5.04 2.20 -8.47
N SER A 133 5.85 1.85 -7.48
CA SER A 133 7.09 2.54 -7.13
C SER A 133 8.16 2.29 -8.18
N MET A 134 8.18 3.12 -9.21
CA MET A 134 9.11 2.99 -10.32
C MET A 134 10.47 3.64 -10.03
N HIS A 135 10.47 4.89 -9.57
CA HIS A 135 11.60 5.79 -9.27
C HIS A 135 12.56 6.07 -10.43
N THR A 136 12.78 5.11 -11.31
CA THR A 136 13.55 5.25 -12.56
C THR A 136 13.11 4.19 -13.56
N PRO A 137 13.04 4.50 -14.86
CA PRO A 137 12.70 3.53 -15.89
C PRO A 137 13.85 2.58 -16.24
N PHE A 138 15.07 2.84 -15.75
CA PHE A 138 16.26 2.06 -16.08
C PHE A 138 16.50 0.95 -15.03
N PRO A 139 16.43 -0.37 -15.42
CA PRO A 139 16.58 -1.49 -14.51
C PRO A 139 17.89 -1.46 -13.68
N SER A 140 19.01 -1.03 -14.30
CA SER A 140 20.29 -0.93 -13.60
C SER A 140 20.26 0.07 -12.45
N GLN A 141 19.72 1.26 -12.69
CA GLN A 141 19.57 2.30 -11.66
C GLN A 141 18.53 1.89 -10.61
N ARG A 142 17.41 1.30 -11.04
CA ARG A 142 16.39 0.81 -10.13
C ARG A 142 16.93 -0.25 -9.19
N LYS A 143 17.76 -1.17 -9.68
CA LYS A 143 18.43 -2.19 -8.88
C LYS A 143 19.33 -1.61 -7.78
N GLU A 144 19.94 -0.46 -8.03
CA GLU A 144 20.75 0.23 -7.03
C GLU A 144 19.91 0.88 -5.93
N LEU A 145 18.74 1.43 -6.30
CA LEU A 145 17.82 2.11 -5.38
C LEU A 145 16.91 1.13 -4.65
N MET A 146 16.45 0.10 -5.35
CA MET A 146 15.42 -0.84 -4.91
C MET A 146 15.87 -2.28 -5.15
N PRO A 147 16.32 -3.02 -4.12
CA PRO A 147 16.75 -4.42 -4.26
C PRO A 147 15.69 -5.36 -4.85
N ALA A 148 14.39 -5.00 -4.73
CA ALA A 148 13.27 -5.75 -5.31
C ALA A 148 13.39 -5.94 -6.83
N GLU A 149 14.08 -5.07 -7.56
CA GLU A 149 14.37 -5.20 -8.99
C GLU A 149 15.07 -6.51 -9.36
N ARG A 150 15.81 -7.10 -8.40
CA ARG A 150 16.48 -8.40 -8.59
C ARG A 150 15.50 -9.56 -8.67
N ALA A 151 14.36 -9.44 -7.98
CA ALA A 151 13.33 -10.46 -7.94
C ALA A 151 12.33 -10.33 -9.09
N PHE A 152 12.01 -9.08 -9.48
CA PHE A 152 11.08 -8.80 -10.56
C PHE A 152 11.43 -7.47 -11.23
N SER A 153 11.81 -7.54 -12.49
CA SER A 153 12.27 -6.38 -13.26
C SER A 153 11.13 -5.41 -13.56
N ILE A 154 11.45 -4.10 -13.54
CA ILE A 154 10.50 -3.06 -13.95
C ILE A 154 9.97 -3.29 -15.38
N THR A 155 10.78 -3.82 -16.28
CA THR A 155 10.35 -4.15 -17.64
C THR A 155 9.24 -5.19 -17.65
N CYS A 156 9.38 -6.26 -16.86
CA CYS A 156 8.33 -7.28 -16.73
C CYS A 156 7.08 -6.71 -16.05
N LEU A 157 7.28 -5.82 -15.08
CA LEU A 157 6.21 -5.20 -14.32
C LEU A 157 5.34 -4.30 -15.20
N LEU A 158 5.96 -3.47 -16.03
CA LEU A 158 5.25 -2.60 -16.98
C LEU A 158 4.47 -3.44 -18.01
N TYR A 159 5.07 -4.52 -18.53
CA TYR A 159 4.40 -5.41 -19.45
C TYR A 159 3.18 -6.11 -18.82
N THR A 160 3.29 -6.54 -17.56
CA THR A 160 2.18 -7.19 -16.85
C THR A 160 1.02 -6.23 -16.61
N SER A 161 1.30 -4.98 -16.23
CA SER A 161 0.26 -3.97 -16.02
C SER A 161 -0.39 -3.51 -17.32
N ASP A 162 0.37 -3.40 -18.42
CA ASP A 162 -0.14 -3.03 -19.74
C ASP A 162 -1.07 -4.13 -20.31
N ALA A 163 -0.67 -5.39 -20.17
CA ALA A 163 -1.51 -6.52 -20.56
C ALA A 163 -2.83 -6.61 -19.78
N ALA A 164 -2.85 -6.19 -18.52
CA ALA A 164 -4.07 -6.13 -17.72
C ALA A 164 -4.98 -4.98 -18.16
N ASP A 165 -4.44 -3.84 -18.58
CA ASP A 165 -5.20 -2.69 -19.09
C ASP A 165 -5.85 -3.00 -20.47
N ASP A 166 -5.17 -3.76 -21.33
CA ASP A 166 -5.72 -4.23 -22.61
C ASP A 166 -6.88 -5.22 -22.44
N SER A 167 -6.89 -6.01 -21.36
CA SER A 167 -8.00 -6.94 -21.08
C SER A 167 -9.29 -6.27 -20.62
N LEU A 168 -9.22 -5.02 -20.18
CA LEU A 168 -10.35 -4.21 -19.72
C LEU A 168 -10.98 -3.35 -20.86
N ARG A 169 -10.44 -3.42 -22.08
CA ARG A 169 -10.92 -2.68 -23.26
C ARG A 169 -11.82 -3.49 -24.20
N VAL A 170 -12.44 -4.56 -23.73
CA VAL A 170 -13.43 -5.32 -24.50
C VAL A 170 -14.84 -5.00 -24.06
#